data_3be82a44e396225e6a2c05127b29abbb
#
_entry.id   3be82a44e396225e6a2c05127b29abbb
#
_cell.length_a   1.000
_cell.length_b   1.000
_cell.length_c   1.000
_cell.angle_alpha   90.00
_cell.angle_beta   90.00
_cell.angle_gamma   90.00
#
_symmetry.space_group_name_H-M   'P 1'
#
loop_
_entity.id
_entity.type
_entity.pdbx_description
1 polymer ?
#
loop_
_entity_poly.entity_id
_entity_poly.type
_entity_poly.pdbx_seq_one_letter_code
_entity_poly.pdbx_strand_id
1 'polypeptide(L)'
;MEPVFLELGEIFLIHEDQLERYGGSPGIRDIGILQSAIAMPRAGIADRYLHEDVFEMAAAYMYYVVRDHPFVDGNKRTGAVAALVFLEMNDIEILVDEEELESTVRSVAEGNTTKDEIAMFFRRGLHP
;
A
#
# COMPACT_ATOMS: atom_id res chain seq x y z
N MET A 1 -10.71 18.16 1.86
CA MET A 1 -9.46 18.19 1.09
C MET A 1 -9.32 16.92 0.26
N GLU A 2 -9.01 17.09 -1.02
CA GLU A 2 -8.85 15.93 -1.89
C GLU A 2 -7.55 15.19 -1.60
N PRO A 3 -7.59 13.86 -1.45
CA PRO A 3 -6.36 13.08 -1.30
C PRO A 3 -5.51 13.13 -2.58
N VAL A 4 -4.20 13.05 -2.40
CA VAL A 4 -3.26 12.89 -3.51
C VAL A 4 -2.94 11.41 -3.62
N PHE A 5 -3.23 10.81 -4.76
CA PHE A 5 -3.03 9.38 -4.98
C PHE A 5 -1.71 9.09 -5.70
N LEU A 6 -1.18 7.90 -5.48
CA LEU A 6 -0.01 7.42 -6.21
C LEU A 6 -0.41 7.08 -7.64
N GLU A 7 0.43 7.50 -8.58
CA GLU A 7 0.28 7.14 -9.99
C GLU A 7 1.12 5.90 -10.32
N LEU A 8 0.85 5.30 -11.46
CA LEU A 8 1.54 4.07 -11.86
C LEU A 8 3.06 4.22 -11.87
N GLY A 9 3.56 5.35 -12.40
CA GLY A 9 5.00 5.60 -12.44
C GLY A 9 5.63 5.66 -11.05
N GLU A 10 4.90 6.19 -10.07
CA GLU A 10 5.39 6.26 -8.69
C GLU A 10 5.49 4.87 -8.07
N ILE A 11 4.53 4.00 -8.35
CA ILE A 11 4.56 2.61 -7.88
C ILE A 11 5.75 1.86 -8.50
N PHE A 12 6.03 2.10 -9.79
CA PHE A 12 7.20 1.51 -10.44
C PHE A 12 8.49 1.94 -9.77
N LEU A 13 8.61 3.24 -9.44
CA LEU A 13 9.80 3.75 -8.77
C LEU A 13 9.97 3.14 -7.37
N ILE A 14 8.88 2.99 -6.63
CA ILE A 14 8.92 2.34 -5.32
C ILE A 14 9.40 0.90 -5.46
N HIS A 15 8.83 0.16 -6.39
CA HIS A 15 9.19 -1.24 -6.61
C HIS A 15 10.67 -1.37 -6.98
N GLU A 16 11.14 -0.57 -7.92
CA GLU A 16 12.53 -0.56 -8.36
C GLU A 16 13.47 -0.25 -7.19
N ASP A 17 13.14 0.75 -6.38
CA ASP A 17 13.92 1.10 -5.20
C ASP A 17 13.99 -0.05 -4.18
N GLN A 18 12.89 -0.75 -3.96
CA GLN A 18 12.87 -1.87 -3.03
C GLN A 18 13.73 -3.04 -3.52
N LEU A 19 13.70 -3.31 -4.81
CA LEU A 19 14.57 -4.35 -5.38
C LEU A 19 16.04 -3.97 -5.29
N GLU A 20 16.36 -2.71 -5.52
CA GLU A 20 17.74 -2.23 -5.42
C GLU A 20 18.28 -2.35 -4.00
N ARG A 21 17.46 -2.00 -3.01
CA ARG A 21 17.87 -2.03 -1.60
C ARG A 21 17.94 -3.43 -1.01
N TYR A 22 17.02 -4.30 -1.37
CA TYR A 22 16.83 -5.58 -0.71
C TYR A 22 17.00 -6.79 -1.62
N GLY A 23 17.20 -6.56 -2.91
CA GLY A 23 17.30 -7.63 -3.89
C GLY A 23 15.94 -8.15 -4.32
N GLY A 24 15.96 -9.12 -5.21
CA GLY A 24 14.77 -9.74 -5.75
C GLY A 24 14.77 -9.69 -7.27
N SER A 25 13.82 -10.38 -7.87
CA SER A 25 13.70 -10.46 -9.32
C SER A 25 12.86 -9.31 -9.87
N PRO A 26 13.33 -8.61 -10.92
CA PRO A 26 12.57 -7.53 -11.52
C PRO A 26 11.40 -8.06 -12.35
N GLY A 27 10.50 -7.16 -12.68
CA GLY A 27 9.43 -7.42 -13.64
C GLY A 27 8.05 -7.33 -13.06
N ILE A 28 7.11 -7.08 -13.94
CA ILE A 28 5.69 -7.03 -13.64
C ILE A 28 5.12 -8.37 -14.04
N ARG A 29 4.46 -9.05 -13.10
CA ARG A 29 3.81 -10.33 -13.39
C ARG A 29 2.57 -10.13 -14.26
N ASP A 30 1.78 -9.10 -13.93
CA ASP A 30 0.54 -8.81 -14.64
C ASP A 30 0.22 -7.32 -14.53
N ILE A 31 0.32 -6.62 -15.65
CA ILE A 31 0.08 -5.15 -15.66
C ILE A 31 -1.39 -4.81 -15.37
N GLY A 32 -2.31 -5.64 -15.82
CA GLY A 32 -3.73 -5.42 -15.56
C GLY A 32 -4.06 -5.53 -14.07
N ILE A 33 -3.46 -6.51 -13.40
CA ILE A 33 -3.60 -6.66 -11.95
C ILE A 33 -2.98 -5.45 -11.23
N LEU A 34 -1.82 -4.98 -11.68
CA LEU A 34 -1.19 -3.81 -11.08
C LEU A 34 -2.07 -2.57 -11.23
N GLN A 35 -2.60 -2.32 -12.43
CA GLN A 35 -3.48 -1.19 -12.68
C GLN A 35 -4.73 -1.27 -11.81
N SER A 36 -5.29 -2.45 -11.65
CA SER A 36 -6.45 -2.70 -10.80
C SER A 36 -6.13 -2.43 -9.32
N ALA A 37 -4.99 -2.92 -8.85
CA ALA A 37 -4.56 -2.77 -7.46
C ALA A 37 -4.38 -1.29 -7.09
N ILE A 38 -3.76 -0.50 -7.95
CA ILE A 38 -3.53 0.92 -7.66
C ILE A 38 -4.77 1.78 -7.89
N ALA A 39 -5.79 1.27 -8.57
CA ALA A 39 -7.07 1.96 -8.74
C ALA A 39 -7.97 1.81 -7.51
N MET A 40 -7.81 0.73 -6.75
CA MET A 40 -8.69 0.45 -5.61
C MET A 40 -8.69 1.52 -4.52
N PRO A 41 -7.55 2.11 -4.14
CA PRO A 41 -7.58 3.14 -3.10
C PRO A 41 -8.46 4.35 -3.45
N ARG A 42 -8.58 4.68 -4.73
CA ARG A 42 -9.38 5.82 -5.19
C ARG A 42 -10.77 5.43 -5.68
N ALA A 43 -11.13 4.15 -5.59
CA ALA A 43 -12.41 3.68 -6.08
C ALA A 43 -13.57 4.36 -5.35
N GLY A 44 -14.66 4.60 -6.07
CA GLY A 44 -15.82 5.23 -5.48
C GLY A 44 -17.00 5.26 -6.45
N ILE A 45 -18.12 5.77 -5.94
CA ILE A 45 -19.34 5.93 -6.70
C ILE A 45 -19.83 7.37 -6.45
N ALA A 46 -20.18 8.08 -7.53
CA ALA A 46 -20.58 9.48 -7.49
C ALA A 46 -19.48 10.32 -6.84
N ASP A 47 -19.79 11.08 -5.78
CA ASP A 47 -18.83 11.95 -5.12
C ASP A 47 -18.17 11.30 -3.89
N ARG A 48 -18.36 9.99 -3.72
CA ARG A 48 -17.88 9.30 -2.53
C ARG A 48 -16.82 8.26 -2.84
N TYR A 49 -15.74 8.29 -2.07
CA TYR A 49 -14.75 7.22 -2.10
C TYR A 49 -15.26 6.02 -1.31
N LEU A 50 -14.96 4.83 -1.81
CA LEU A 50 -15.24 3.58 -1.10
C LEU A 50 -14.47 3.53 0.22
N HIS A 51 -13.20 3.97 0.19
CA HIS A 51 -12.36 4.07 1.38
C HIS A 51 -12.51 5.48 1.93
N GLU A 52 -13.05 5.61 3.14
CA GLU A 52 -13.55 6.88 3.68
C GLU A 52 -12.49 7.87 4.12
N ASP A 53 -11.30 7.40 4.48
CA ASP A 53 -10.22 8.27 4.92
C ASP A 53 -8.87 7.81 4.38
N VAL A 54 -7.84 8.62 4.63
CA VAL A 54 -6.50 8.33 4.12
C VAL A 54 -5.89 7.05 4.71
N PHE A 55 -6.29 6.67 5.93
CA PHE A 55 -5.78 5.42 6.53
C PHE A 55 -6.37 4.20 5.83
N GLU A 56 -7.65 4.24 5.49
CA GLU A 56 -8.29 3.18 4.72
C GLU A 56 -7.73 3.11 3.30
N MET A 57 -7.45 4.27 2.70
CA MET A 57 -6.84 4.33 1.37
C MET A 57 -5.41 3.75 1.38
N ALA A 58 -4.63 4.11 2.39
CA ALA A 58 -3.28 3.55 2.57
C ALA A 58 -3.34 2.03 2.76
N ALA A 59 -4.29 1.57 3.58
CA ALA A 59 -4.51 0.15 3.80
C ALA A 59 -4.85 -0.57 2.48
N ALA A 60 -5.63 0.08 1.62
CA ALA A 60 -5.99 -0.48 0.32
C ALA A 60 -4.76 -0.65 -0.58
N TYR A 61 -3.83 0.33 -0.61
CA TYR A 61 -2.58 0.17 -1.35
C TYR A 61 -1.82 -1.07 -0.89
N MET A 62 -1.61 -1.21 0.42
CA MET A 62 -0.91 -2.37 0.96
C MET A 62 -1.65 -3.67 0.63
N TYR A 63 -2.93 -3.70 0.92
CA TYR A 63 -3.74 -4.91 0.79
C TYR A 63 -3.72 -5.46 -0.63
N TYR A 64 -4.03 -4.62 -1.62
CA TYR A 64 -4.16 -5.09 -3.00
C TYR A 64 -2.82 -5.42 -3.63
N VAL A 65 -1.76 -4.64 -3.36
CA VAL A 65 -0.43 -4.98 -3.89
C VAL A 65 0.08 -6.27 -3.27
N VAL A 66 -0.09 -6.45 -1.97
CA VAL A 66 0.39 -7.66 -1.28
C VAL A 66 -0.44 -8.89 -1.68
N ARG A 67 -1.76 -8.76 -1.73
CA ARG A 67 -2.65 -9.90 -2.01
C ARG A 67 -2.68 -10.31 -3.48
N ASP A 68 -2.65 -9.33 -4.38
CA ASP A 68 -2.86 -9.60 -5.80
C ASP A 68 -1.57 -9.93 -6.55
N HIS A 69 -0.41 -9.75 -5.95
CA HIS A 69 0.89 -10.11 -6.52
C HIS A 69 1.11 -9.57 -7.93
N PRO A 70 1.02 -8.24 -8.17
CA PRO A 70 1.18 -7.71 -9.52
C PRO A 70 2.61 -7.78 -10.05
N PHE A 71 3.61 -7.81 -9.17
CA PHE A 71 5.02 -7.93 -9.55
C PHE A 71 5.50 -9.37 -9.45
N VAL A 72 6.60 -9.68 -10.13
CA VAL A 72 7.24 -10.99 -10.04
C VAL A 72 7.74 -11.22 -8.61
N ASP A 73 8.30 -10.18 -8.00
CA ASP A 73 8.89 -10.26 -6.66
C ASP A 73 8.76 -8.90 -5.97
N GLY A 74 8.94 -8.86 -4.66
CA GLY A 74 8.94 -7.61 -3.89
C GLY A 74 7.56 -7.02 -3.61
N ASN A 75 6.49 -7.78 -3.77
CA ASN A 75 5.12 -7.28 -3.55
C ASN A 75 4.88 -6.84 -2.10
N LYS A 76 5.36 -7.59 -1.13
CA LYS A 76 5.18 -7.25 0.29
C LYS A 76 5.84 -5.92 0.63
N ARG A 77 7.10 -5.75 0.24
CA ARG A 77 7.83 -4.51 0.52
C ARG A 77 7.23 -3.34 -0.25
N THR A 78 6.89 -3.55 -1.51
CA THR A 78 6.31 -2.48 -2.34
C THR A 78 4.96 -2.04 -1.79
N GLY A 79 4.11 -2.97 -1.39
CA GLY A 79 2.81 -2.63 -0.80
C GLY A 79 2.95 -1.84 0.49
N ALA A 80 3.87 -2.24 1.37
CA ALA A 80 4.13 -1.54 2.62
C ALA A 80 4.62 -0.12 2.38
N VAL A 81 5.61 0.05 1.51
CA VAL A 81 6.20 1.37 1.23
C VAL A 81 5.19 2.26 0.50
N ALA A 82 4.42 1.72 -0.43
CA ALA A 82 3.39 2.48 -1.13
C ALA A 82 2.38 3.09 -0.15
N ALA A 83 1.93 2.31 0.83
CA ALA A 83 1.01 2.80 1.85
C ALA A 83 1.61 3.96 2.65
N LEU A 84 2.86 3.81 3.07
CA LEU A 84 3.53 4.85 3.86
C LEU A 84 3.80 6.11 3.03
N VAL A 85 4.21 5.95 1.78
CA VAL A 85 4.44 7.09 0.88
C VAL A 85 3.12 7.83 0.61
N PHE A 86 2.03 7.09 0.41
CA PHE A 86 0.72 7.71 0.23
C PHE A 86 0.34 8.57 1.44
N LEU A 87 0.53 8.06 2.65
CA LEU A 87 0.24 8.84 3.86
C LEU A 87 1.10 10.09 3.93
N GLU A 88 2.40 9.96 3.64
CA GLU A 88 3.32 11.09 3.66
C GLU A 88 2.93 12.16 2.63
N MET A 89 2.53 11.74 1.43
CA MET A 89 2.05 12.67 0.39
C MET A 89 0.81 13.44 0.81
N ASN A 90 0.06 12.91 1.76
CA ASN A 90 -1.15 13.55 2.29
C ASN A 90 -0.92 14.17 3.67
N ASP A 91 0.33 14.49 3.97
CA ASP A 91 0.75 15.21 5.19
C ASP A 91 0.46 14.45 6.49
N ILE A 92 0.44 13.13 6.41
CA ILE A 92 0.27 12.27 7.58
C ILE A 92 1.59 11.61 7.92
N GLU A 93 2.14 11.96 9.07
CA GLU A 93 3.31 11.30 9.63
C GLU A 93 2.86 10.28 10.66
N ILE A 94 3.31 9.05 10.50
CA ILE A 94 3.07 8.02 11.50
C ILE A 94 4.41 7.38 11.89
N LEU A 95 4.47 6.90 13.11
CA LEU A 95 5.59 6.08 13.55
C LEU A 95 5.13 4.64 13.58
N VAL A 96 5.84 3.81 12.82
CA VAL A 96 5.58 2.37 12.81
C VAL A 96 6.85 1.65 13.22
N ASP A 97 6.68 0.63 14.04
CA ASP A 97 7.76 -0.27 14.36
C ASP A 97 8.00 -1.18 13.14
N GLU A 98 9.24 -1.31 12.70
CA GLU A 98 9.56 -2.10 11.52
C GLU A 98 9.18 -3.57 11.66
N GLU A 99 9.36 -4.13 12.83
CA GLU A 99 8.99 -5.53 13.08
C GLU A 99 7.49 -5.73 13.03
N GLU A 100 6.72 -4.77 13.58
CA GLU A 100 5.26 -4.83 13.52
C GLU A 100 4.76 -4.64 12.09
N LEU A 101 5.40 -3.76 11.34
CA LEU A 101 5.04 -3.54 9.93
C LEU A 101 5.29 -4.82 9.13
N GLU A 102 6.44 -5.43 9.28
CA GLU A 102 6.78 -6.66 8.58
C GLU A 102 5.81 -7.80 8.94
N SER A 103 5.50 -7.93 10.23
CA SER A 103 4.57 -8.94 10.73
C SER A 103 3.18 -8.72 10.15
N THR A 104 2.72 -7.46 10.11
CA THR A 104 1.42 -7.10 9.55
C THR A 104 1.36 -7.45 8.06
N VAL A 105 2.38 -7.07 7.31
CA VAL A 105 2.45 -7.35 5.87
C VAL A 105 2.44 -8.86 5.60
N ARG A 106 3.19 -9.62 6.39
CA ARG A 106 3.21 -11.08 6.26
C ARG A 106 1.83 -11.67 6.53
N SER A 107 1.16 -11.17 7.55
CA SER A 107 -0.20 -11.61 7.89
C SER A 107 -1.20 -11.27 6.78
N VAL A 108 -1.05 -10.12 6.12
CA VAL A 108 -1.85 -9.75 4.96
C VAL A 108 -1.61 -10.75 3.82
N ALA A 109 -0.35 -11.07 3.55
CA ALA A 109 0.02 -12.02 2.50
C ALA A 109 -0.57 -13.40 2.74
N GLU A 110 -0.67 -13.79 4.00
CA GLU A 110 -1.25 -15.08 4.40
C GLU A 110 -2.78 -15.10 4.44
N GLY A 111 -3.40 -13.93 4.24
CA GLY A 111 -4.85 -13.81 4.25
C GLY A 111 -5.47 -13.68 5.65
N ASN A 112 -4.66 -13.37 6.65
CA ASN A 112 -5.08 -13.32 8.05
C ASN A 112 -5.31 -11.91 8.59
N THR A 113 -5.09 -10.89 7.78
CA THR A 113 -5.31 -9.49 8.18
C THR A 113 -6.16 -8.78 7.13
N THR A 114 -7.21 -8.13 7.59
CA THR A 114 -8.15 -7.40 6.72
C THR A 114 -7.66 -5.98 6.45
N LYS A 115 -8.26 -5.32 5.45
CA LYS A 115 -7.98 -3.90 5.19
C LYS A 115 -8.29 -3.03 6.40
N ASP A 116 -9.39 -3.30 7.09
CA ASP A 116 -9.77 -2.53 8.28
C ASP A 116 -8.72 -2.64 9.37
N GLU A 117 -8.17 -3.84 9.56
CA GLU A 117 -7.11 -4.06 10.54
C GLU A 117 -5.82 -3.32 10.15
N ILE A 118 -5.48 -3.27 8.87
CA ILE A 118 -4.33 -2.49 8.39
C ILE A 118 -4.56 -1.01 8.68
N ALA A 119 -5.75 -0.49 8.39
CA ALA A 119 -6.08 0.91 8.65
C ALA A 119 -5.94 1.24 10.14
N MET A 120 -6.40 0.36 11.02
CA MET A 120 -6.25 0.53 12.46
C MET A 120 -4.78 0.54 12.88
N PHE A 121 -3.97 -0.31 12.28
CA PHE A 121 -2.53 -0.35 12.52
C PHE A 121 -1.90 1.01 12.18
N PHE A 122 -2.24 1.59 11.04
CA PHE A 122 -1.72 2.91 10.65
C PHE A 122 -2.22 4.01 11.59
N ARG A 123 -3.49 3.99 11.99
CA ARG A 123 -4.04 4.99 12.91
C ARG A 123 -3.32 4.98 14.24
N ARG A 124 -2.94 3.81 14.75
CA ARG A 124 -2.20 3.71 16.00
C ARG A 124 -0.80 4.35 15.91
N GLY A 125 -0.26 4.44 14.71
CA GLY A 125 1.04 5.07 14.51
C GLY A 125 0.98 6.59 14.47
N LEU A 126 -0.22 7.18 14.43
CA LEU A 126 -0.37 8.63 14.38
C LEU A 126 0.00 9.23 15.72
N HIS A 127 0.91 10.22 15.69
CA HIS A 127 1.29 10.94 16.90
C HIS A 127 0.31 12.04 17.22
N PRO A 128 -0.07 12.18 18.48
CA PRO A 128 -0.88 13.33 18.90
C PRO A 128 -0.13 14.63 18.79
#